data_ccf7961be2fd7a6da030d06ca86d0546
#
_entry.id   ccf7961be2fd7a6da030d06ca86d0546
#
_cell.length_a   1.000
_cell.length_b   1.000
_cell.length_c   1.000
_cell.angle_alpha   90.00
_cell.angle_beta   90.00
_cell.angle_gamma   90.00
#
_symmetry.space_group_name_H-M   'P 1'
#
loop_
_entity.id
_entity.type
_entity.pdbx_description
1 polymer ?
#
loop_
_entity_poly.entity_id
_entity_poly.type
_entity_poly.pdbx_seq_one_letter_code
_entity_poly.pdbx_strand_id
1 'polypeptide(L)'
;ITFLIEDPATLWHLGPERYTDLASKYAPLTTQPQRLAIDINIVERYQDVYPTKQQTGAELFQLVHLAAKAFPRVALYFESSILAPDLPLLSASAAVPARYEQIGPKLVVESPRGIGIPWQGAARVNGQPWPLLTGDTLWLPPGAFAIERHDAPPPLRILDTSTVIGSVSTIPQGFEVAYNSPS
;
A
#
# COMPACT_ATOMS: atom_id res chain seq x y z
N ILE A 1 -24.21 -6.60 12.44
CA ILE A 1 -24.02 -7.44 11.25
C ILE A 1 -23.18 -6.64 10.26
N THR A 2 -22.15 -7.26 9.68
CA THR A 2 -21.36 -6.73 8.56
C THR A 2 -21.88 -7.39 7.29
N PHE A 3 -22.02 -6.62 6.22
CA PHE A 3 -22.40 -7.15 4.92
C PHE A 3 -21.10 -7.33 4.11
N LEU A 4 -20.74 -8.58 3.86
CA LEU A 4 -19.56 -8.94 3.09
C LEU A 4 -19.96 -9.11 1.63
N ILE A 5 -19.25 -8.43 0.75
CA ILE A 5 -19.34 -8.57 -0.69
C ILE A 5 -18.10 -9.31 -1.14
N GLU A 6 -18.28 -10.43 -1.76
CA GLU A 6 -17.18 -11.19 -2.36
C GLU A 6 -16.76 -10.53 -3.68
N ASP A 7 -15.46 -10.33 -3.87
CA ASP A 7 -14.89 -9.90 -5.14
C ASP A 7 -14.86 -11.09 -6.10
N PRO A 8 -15.77 -11.17 -7.08
CA PRO A 8 -15.85 -12.34 -7.92
C PRO A 8 -14.63 -12.42 -8.83
N ALA A 9 -13.95 -13.57 -8.80
CA ALA A 9 -12.77 -13.83 -9.64
C ALA A 9 -13.01 -13.56 -11.14
N THR A 10 -14.26 -13.70 -11.59
CA THR A 10 -14.67 -13.38 -12.96
C THR A 10 -14.52 -11.93 -13.34
N LEU A 11 -14.44 -11.01 -12.37
CA LEU A 11 -14.29 -9.57 -12.61
C LEU A 11 -12.83 -9.09 -12.55
N TRP A 12 -11.88 -9.94 -12.32
CA TRP A 12 -10.47 -9.55 -12.19
C TRP A 12 -9.89 -8.93 -13.47
N HIS A 13 -10.41 -9.29 -14.62
CA HIS A 13 -10.04 -8.67 -15.89
C HIS A 13 -10.43 -7.18 -16.00
N LEU A 14 -11.33 -6.70 -15.14
CA LEU A 14 -11.78 -5.29 -15.11
C LEU A 14 -10.81 -4.37 -14.35
N GLY A 15 -9.78 -4.93 -13.71
CA GLY A 15 -8.87 -4.15 -12.89
C GLY A 15 -9.45 -3.75 -11.53
N PRO A 16 -8.65 -3.09 -10.67
CA PRO A 16 -9.05 -2.75 -9.31
C PRO A 16 -10.03 -1.56 -9.24
N GLU A 17 -10.23 -0.81 -10.32
CA GLU A 17 -11.23 0.27 -10.43
C GLU A 17 -12.66 -0.24 -10.20
N ARG A 18 -12.90 -1.54 -10.43
CA ARG A 18 -14.18 -2.22 -10.18
C ARG A 18 -14.69 -2.07 -8.75
N TYR A 19 -13.82 -1.80 -7.77
CA TYR A 19 -14.24 -1.60 -6.39
C TYR A 19 -15.13 -0.36 -6.22
N THR A 20 -14.86 0.70 -6.95
CA THR A 20 -15.72 1.89 -6.96
C THR A 20 -17.11 1.57 -7.50
N ASP A 21 -17.18 0.79 -8.57
CA ASP A 21 -18.44 0.37 -9.18
C ASP A 21 -19.23 -0.54 -8.24
N LEU A 22 -18.54 -1.51 -7.60
CA LEU A 22 -19.16 -2.39 -6.62
C LEU A 22 -19.69 -1.60 -5.42
N ALA A 23 -18.92 -0.67 -4.88
CA ALA A 23 -19.37 0.16 -3.77
C ALA A 23 -20.60 0.99 -4.15
N SER A 24 -20.59 1.61 -5.33
CA SER A 24 -21.71 2.38 -5.85
C SER A 24 -22.99 1.55 -6.05
N LYS A 25 -22.81 0.29 -6.46
CA LYS A 25 -23.91 -0.67 -6.64
C LYS A 25 -24.53 -1.11 -5.32
N TYR A 26 -23.70 -1.40 -4.31
CA TYR A 26 -24.17 -2.03 -3.08
C TYR A 26 -24.51 -1.05 -1.96
N ALA A 27 -23.87 0.13 -1.92
CA ALA A 27 -24.15 1.12 -0.87
C ALA A 27 -25.63 1.54 -0.79
N PRO A 28 -26.37 1.75 -1.90
CA PRO A 28 -27.79 2.09 -1.83
C PRO A 28 -28.70 0.97 -1.33
N LEU A 29 -28.22 -0.29 -1.30
CA LEU A 29 -29.01 -1.44 -0.87
C LEU A 29 -29.07 -1.60 0.66
N THR A 30 -28.35 -0.76 1.39
CA THR A 30 -28.33 -0.82 2.86
C THR A 30 -28.51 0.57 3.47
N THR A 31 -29.19 0.62 4.62
CA THR A 31 -29.26 1.84 5.44
C THR A 31 -28.00 2.07 6.29
N GLN A 32 -27.03 1.15 6.23
CA GLN A 32 -25.81 1.17 7.03
C GLN A 32 -24.57 0.92 6.13
N PRO A 33 -24.27 1.80 5.18
CA PRO A 33 -23.15 1.62 4.25
C PRO A 33 -21.77 1.49 4.95
N GLN A 34 -21.64 2.05 6.16
CA GLN A 34 -20.44 1.90 7.00
C GLN A 34 -20.19 0.46 7.48
N ARG A 35 -21.13 -0.45 7.25
CA ARG A 35 -21.00 -1.89 7.55
C ARG A 35 -20.72 -2.75 6.34
N LEU A 36 -20.57 -2.15 5.16
CA LEU A 36 -20.12 -2.88 3.98
C LEU A 36 -18.66 -3.27 4.12
N ALA A 37 -18.34 -4.45 3.66
CA ALA A 37 -16.97 -4.94 3.52
C ALA A 37 -16.81 -5.59 2.16
N ILE A 38 -15.65 -5.49 1.58
CA ILE A 38 -15.25 -6.25 0.39
C ILE A 38 -14.28 -7.35 0.79
N ASP A 39 -14.46 -8.54 0.27
CA ASP A 39 -13.54 -9.66 0.41
C ASP A 39 -12.77 -9.85 -0.89
N ILE A 40 -11.46 -9.62 -0.82
CA ILE A 40 -10.57 -9.68 -1.98
C ILE A 40 -9.93 -11.05 -2.04
N ASN A 41 -10.10 -11.73 -3.16
CA ASN A 41 -9.40 -12.98 -3.41
C ASN A 41 -7.98 -12.71 -3.90
N ILE A 42 -6.98 -13.22 -3.16
CA ILE A 42 -5.55 -13.01 -3.44
C ILE A 42 -4.81 -14.30 -3.80
N VAL A 43 -5.51 -15.42 -3.95
CA VAL A 43 -4.91 -16.73 -4.22
C VAL A 43 -4.45 -16.87 -5.66
N GLU A 44 -3.42 -17.70 -5.87
CA GLU A 44 -2.87 -18.00 -7.18
C GLU A 44 -3.88 -18.75 -8.07
N ARG A 45 -4.60 -19.69 -7.46
CA ARG A 45 -5.67 -20.45 -8.09
C ARG A 45 -6.85 -20.49 -7.19
N TYR A 46 -7.94 -19.96 -7.66
CA TYR A 46 -9.19 -20.07 -6.93
C TYR A 46 -9.90 -21.39 -7.28
N GLN A 47 -9.98 -21.69 -8.54
CA GLN A 47 -10.57 -22.93 -9.09
C GLN A 47 -10.05 -23.19 -10.51
N ASP A 48 -10.18 -24.41 -10.99
CA ASP A 48 -9.82 -24.76 -12.35
C ASP A 48 -10.60 -23.95 -13.41
N VAL A 49 -11.77 -23.43 -13.04
CA VAL A 49 -12.65 -22.64 -13.91
C VAL A 49 -12.23 -21.19 -14.02
N TYR A 50 -11.55 -20.66 -12.98
CA TYR A 50 -11.11 -19.26 -12.92
C TYR A 50 -9.60 -19.21 -12.65
N PRO A 51 -8.78 -19.35 -13.67
CA PRO A 51 -7.34 -19.26 -13.51
C PRO A 51 -6.97 -17.83 -13.09
N THR A 52 -6.45 -17.71 -11.90
CA THR A 52 -5.97 -16.45 -11.32
C THR A 52 -4.51 -16.59 -10.97
N LYS A 53 -3.82 -15.47 -10.84
CA LYS A 53 -2.46 -15.47 -10.31
C LYS A 53 -2.46 -14.96 -8.88
N GLN A 54 -1.49 -15.41 -8.09
CA GLN A 54 -1.20 -14.87 -6.77
C GLN A 54 -1.02 -13.35 -6.84
N GLN A 55 -1.76 -12.60 -6.04
CA GLN A 55 -1.57 -11.16 -5.90
C GLN A 55 -0.49 -10.89 -4.87
N THR A 56 0.57 -10.21 -5.25
CA THR A 56 1.72 -9.90 -4.38
C THR A 56 2.29 -8.51 -4.66
N GLY A 57 3.09 -7.99 -3.73
CA GLY A 57 3.85 -6.77 -3.94
C GLY A 57 3.00 -5.57 -4.35
N ALA A 58 3.39 -4.90 -5.42
CA ALA A 58 2.71 -3.70 -5.92
C ALA A 58 1.26 -3.95 -6.35
N GLU A 59 0.96 -5.12 -6.91
CA GLU A 59 -0.41 -5.46 -7.31
C GLU A 59 -1.31 -5.61 -6.09
N LEU A 60 -0.88 -6.36 -5.08
CA LEU A 60 -1.61 -6.52 -3.83
C LEU A 60 -1.82 -5.17 -3.12
N PHE A 61 -0.78 -4.34 -3.08
CA PHE A 61 -0.89 -3.00 -2.53
C PHE A 61 -1.99 -2.19 -3.23
N GLN A 62 -2.00 -2.16 -4.56
CA GLN A 62 -3.00 -1.41 -5.34
C GLN A 62 -4.42 -1.93 -5.12
N LEU A 63 -4.60 -3.25 -5.10
CA LEU A 63 -5.90 -3.88 -4.82
C LEU A 63 -6.45 -3.43 -3.47
N VAL A 64 -5.66 -3.61 -2.40
CA VAL A 64 -6.09 -3.25 -1.04
C VAL A 64 -6.30 -1.75 -0.91
N HIS A 65 -5.41 -0.93 -1.49
CA HIS A 65 -5.53 0.53 -1.46
C HIS A 65 -6.85 1.01 -2.10
N LEU A 66 -7.15 0.55 -3.31
CA LEU A 66 -8.36 0.97 -4.03
C LEU A 66 -9.63 0.39 -3.40
N ALA A 67 -9.58 -0.84 -2.90
CA ALA A 67 -10.68 -1.40 -2.13
C ALA A 67 -10.96 -0.62 -0.85
N ALA A 68 -9.92 -0.23 -0.10
CA ALA A 68 -10.05 0.54 1.13
C ALA A 68 -10.50 1.99 0.90
N LYS A 69 -10.29 2.54 -0.30
CA LYS A 69 -10.90 3.83 -0.71
C LYS A 69 -12.39 3.72 -0.97
N ALA A 70 -12.84 2.58 -1.47
CA ALA A 70 -14.23 2.37 -1.88
C ALA A 70 -15.10 1.78 -0.74
N PHE A 71 -14.51 0.96 0.12
CA PHE A 71 -15.21 0.26 1.19
C PHE A 71 -14.64 0.61 2.56
N PRO A 72 -15.48 0.77 3.60
CA PRO A 72 -15.02 1.04 4.95
C PRO A 72 -14.27 -0.13 5.60
N ARG A 73 -14.38 -1.34 5.02
CA ARG A 73 -13.71 -2.56 5.50
C ARG A 73 -13.27 -3.42 4.34
N VAL A 74 -12.07 -3.97 4.46
CA VAL A 74 -11.48 -4.91 3.50
C VAL A 74 -11.10 -6.18 4.24
N ALA A 75 -11.47 -7.31 3.69
CA ALA A 75 -11.01 -8.64 4.06
C ALA A 75 -10.16 -9.21 2.91
N LEU A 76 -9.25 -10.12 3.23
CA LEU A 76 -8.42 -10.80 2.25
C LEU A 76 -8.68 -12.31 2.34
N TYR A 77 -9.04 -12.92 1.26
CA TYR A 77 -9.25 -14.34 1.14
C TYR A 77 -8.05 -14.96 0.42
N PHE A 78 -7.29 -15.72 1.13
CA PHE A 78 -7.26 -15.96 2.57
C PHE A 78 -5.85 -15.70 3.11
N GLU A 79 -5.72 -15.55 4.42
CA GLU A 79 -4.49 -15.09 5.09
C GLU A 79 -3.27 -15.98 4.84
N SER A 80 -3.47 -17.30 4.68
CA SER A 80 -2.38 -18.22 4.37
C SER A 80 -1.77 -18.03 2.98
N SER A 81 -2.42 -17.25 2.11
CA SER A 81 -1.90 -16.89 0.78
C SER A 81 -1.08 -15.61 0.79
N ILE A 82 -1.03 -14.89 1.91
CA ILE A 82 -0.22 -13.67 2.03
C ILE A 82 1.24 -14.06 2.17
N LEU A 83 2.07 -13.56 1.28
CA LEU A 83 3.51 -13.77 1.37
C LEU A 83 4.12 -12.90 2.46
N ALA A 84 5.10 -13.44 3.20
CA ALA A 84 5.74 -12.70 4.29
C ALA A 84 6.29 -11.31 3.88
N PRO A 85 6.88 -11.11 2.70
CA PRO A 85 7.32 -9.78 2.24
C PRO A 85 6.19 -8.77 2.04
N ASP A 86 4.93 -9.22 1.86
CA ASP A 86 3.79 -8.36 1.61
C ASP A 86 3.11 -7.87 2.90
N LEU A 87 3.32 -8.57 4.02
CA LEU A 87 2.70 -8.20 5.30
C LEU A 87 2.91 -6.74 5.71
N PRO A 88 4.12 -6.15 5.61
CA PRO A 88 4.34 -4.75 5.93
C PRO A 88 3.55 -3.78 5.04
N LEU A 89 3.25 -4.17 3.79
CA LEU A 89 2.54 -3.34 2.82
C LEU A 89 1.04 -3.28 3.09
N LEU A 90 0.45 -4.31 3.71
CA LEU A 90 -0.99 -4.38 3.94
C LEU A 90 -1.50 -3.26 4.85
N SER A 91 -0.81 -3.00 5.96
CA SER A 91 -1.18 -1.91 6.87
C SER A 91 -1.11 -0.55 6.18
N ALA A 92 -0.10 -0.35 5.34
CA ALA A 92 0.09 0.88 4.59
C ALA A 92 -0.99 1.08 3.54
N SER A 93 -1.30 0.04 2.76
CA SER A 93 -2.32 0.10 1.72
C SER A 93 -3.73 0.32 2.29
N ALA A 94 -4.05 -0.37 3.40
CA ALA A 94 -5.33 -0.22 4.09
C ALA A 94 -5.47 1.11 4.86
N ALA A 95 -4.36 1.73 5.26
CA ALA A 95 -4.38 3.05 5.92
C ALA A 95 -4.87 4.18 4.99
N VAL A 96 -4.94 3.94 3.70
CA VAL A 96 -5.37 4.87 2.67
C VAL A 96 -4.70 6.22 2.85
N PRO A 97 -3.50 6.44 2.30
CA PRO A 97 -2.84 7.74 2.35
C PRO A 97 -3.78 8.81 1.81
N ALA A 98 -3.74 10.01 2.37
CA ALA A 98 -4.56 11.13 1.96
C ALA A 98 -4.35 11.46 0.47
N ARG A 99 -3.14 11.19 -0.01
CA ARG A 99 -2.78 11.29 -1.43
C ARG A 99 -1.83 10.16 -1.83
N TYR A 100 -2.10 9.53 -2.96
CA TYR A 100 -1.24 8.55 -3.62
C TYR A 100 -1.48 8.68 -5.13
N GLU A 101 -0.64 9.46 -5.80
CA GLU A 101 -0.91 9.91 -7.16
C GLU A 101 0.37 10.01 -7.99
N GLN A 102 0.35 9.47 -9.20
CA GLN A 102 1.43 9.63 -10.15
C GLN A 102 1.26 10.94 -10.92
N ILE A 103 2.21 11.86 -10.78
CA ILE A 103 2.23 13.15 -11.48
C ILE A 103 3.51 13.23 -12.32
N GLY A 104 3.38 12.96 -13.62
CA GLY A 104 4.55 12.85 -14.48
C GLY A 104 5.52 11.78 -13.96
N PRO A 105 6.82 12.08 -13.80
CA PRO A 105 7.81 11.14 -13.29
C PRO A 105 7.74 10.95 -11.76
N LYS A 106 6.94 11.75 -11.04
CA LYS A 106 6.88 11.77 -9.58
C LYS A 106 5.67 11.03 -9.06
N LEU A 107 5.88 10.19 -8.04
CA LEU A 107 4.82 9.69 -7.20
C LEU A 107 4.66 10.65 -6.00
N VAL A 108 3.48 11.25 -5.87
CA VAL A 108 3.14 12.11 -4.73
C VAL A 108 2.37 11.31 -3.71
N VAL A 109 2.90 11.27 -2.49
CA VAL A 109 2.32 10.54 -1.36
C VAL A 109 2.14 11.51 -0.20
N GLU A 110 0.95 11.52 0.39
CA GLU A 110 0.67 12.24 1.62
C GLU A 110 0.00 11.29 2.60
N SER A 111 0.59 11.13 3.78
CA SER A 111 0.05 10.26 4.81
C SER A 111 0.22 10.89 6.20
N PRO A 112 -0.83 10.86 7.05
CA PRO A 112 -0.74 11.31 8.44
C PRO A 112 0.04 10.32 9.32
N ARG A 113 0.42 9.17 8.79
CA ARG A 113 1.18 8.10 9.47
C ARG A 113 2.38 7.71 8.64
N GLY A 114 3.37 7.09 9.28
CA GLY A 114 4.42 6.39 8.54
C GLY A 114 3.82 5.31 7.64
N ILE A 115 4.33 5.20 6.43
CA ILE A 115 3.79 4.31 5.40
C ILE A 115 4.92 3.66 4.60
N GLY A 116 4.79 2.36 4.33
CA GLY A 116 5.59 1.65 3.34
C GLY A 116 4.85 1.60 2.01
N ILE A 117 5.52 1.91 0.92
CA ILE A 117 4.95 1.84 -0.42
C ILE A 117 5.79 0.93 -1.31
N PRO A 118 5.18 0.26 -2.30
CA PRO A 118 5.91 -0.55 -3.27
C PRO A 118 6.88 0.33 -4.06
N TRP A 119 8.16 -0.06 -4.08
CA TRP A 119 9.18 0.67 -4.81
C TRP A 119 10.36 -0.21 -5.18
N GLN A 120 10.81 -0.13 -6.41
CA GLN A 120 11.97 -0.86 -6.90
C GLN A 120 13.10 0.09 -7.30
N GLY A 121 14.30 -0.22 -6.85
CA GLY A 121 15.50 0.57 -7.12
C GLY A 121 15.65 1.75 -6.18
N ALA A 122 16.67 2.59 -6.43
CA ALA A 122 16.92 3.75 -5.62
C ALA A 122 15.87 4.85 -5.82
N ALA A 123 15.66 5.66 -4.79
CA ALA A 123 14.69 6.75 -4.80
C ALA A 123 15.31 8.08 -4.36
N ARG A 124 14.77 9.16 -4.90
CA ARG A 124 14.84 10.49 -4.30
C ARG A 124 13.47 10.84 -3.72
N VAL A 125 13.47 11.35 -2.50
CA VAL A 125 12.28 11.87 -1.83
C VAL A 125 12.50 13.34 -1.57
N ASN A 126 11.60 14.17 -2.09
CA ASN A 126 11.75 15.64 -2.05
C ASN A 126 13.12 16.12 -2.60
N GLY A 127 13.59 15.47 -3.66
CA GLY A 127 14.85 15.80 -4.33
C GLY A 127 16.12 15.26 -3.66
N GLN A 128 16.02 14.59 -2.52
CA GLN A 128 17.16 14.04 -1.77
C GLN A 128 17.22 12.50 -1.90
N PRO A 129 18.41 11.88 -2.00
CA PRO A 129 18.56 10.43 -1.93
C PRO A 129 17.88 9.89 -0.66
N TRP A 130 17.18 8.76 -0.77
CA TRP A 130 16.37 8.27 0.33
C TRP A 130 16.94 6.99 0.96
N PRO A 131 17.17 6.96 2.30
CA PRO A 131 17.85 5.84 2.94
C PRO A 131 16.92 4.71 3.39
N LEU A 132 15.60 4.96 3.54
CA LEU A 132 14.65 3.99 4.06
C LEU A 132 14.06 3.17 2.93
N LEU A 133 14.82 2.19 2.46
CA LEU A 133 14.43 1.28 1.39
C LEU A 133 14.84 -0.14 1.75
N THR A 134 13.86 -1.01 1.99
CA THR A 134 14.08 -2.41 2.36
C THR A 134 13.35 -3.32 1.37
N GLY A 135 14.09 -4.21 0.71
CA GLY A 135 13.50 -5.01 -0.37
C GLY A 135 12.85 -4.13 -1.43
N ASP A 136 11.60 -4.41 -1.74
CA ASP A 136 10.77 -3.64 -2.67
C ASP A 136 9.83 -2.65 -1.95
N THR A 137 10.18 -2.23 -0.73
CA THR A 137 9.39 -1.28 0.07
C THR A 137 10.19 -0.03 0.38
N LEU A 138 9.65 1.12 -0.01
CA LEU A 138 10.14 2.44 0.39
C LEU A 138 9.31 2.94 1.57
N TRP A 139 9.98 3.25 2.67
CA TRP A 139 9.35 3.72 3.91
C TRP A 139 9.40 5.23 4.02
N LEU A 140 8.25 5.83 4.33
CA LEU A 140 8.07 7.27 4.53
C LEU A 140 7.58 7.53 5.94
N PRO A 141 8.11 8.55 6.64
CA PRO A 141 7.50 9.04 7.88
C PRO A 141 6.16 9.73 7.59
N PRO A 142 5.43 10.19 8.63
CA PRO A 142 4.28 11.06 8.42
C PRO A 142 4.65 12.31 7.63
N GLY A 143 3.79 12.75 6.68
CA GLY A 143 4.03 13.95 5.87
C GLY A 143 3.63 13.82 4.41
N ALA A 144 4.10 14.81 3.63
CA ALA A 144 3.88 14.89 2.19
C ALA A 144 5.22 14.77 1.44
N PHE A 145 5.27 13.89 0.45
CA PHE A 145 6.48 13.52 -0.25
C PHE A 145 6.28 13.46 -1.76
N ALA A 146 7.26 13.94 -2.50
CA ALA A 146 7.42 13.74 -3.93
C ALA A 146 8.58 12.75 -4.15
N ILE A 147 8.29 11.62 -4.78
CA ILE A 147 9.22 10.51 -4.92
C ILE A 147 9.55 10.32 -6.39
N GLU A 148 10.81 10.18 -6.69
CA GLU A 148 11.33 9.97 -8.05
C GLU A 148 12.30 8.78 -8.06
N ARG A 149 12.41 8.11 -9.20
CA ARG A 149 13.47 7.12 -9.41
C ARG A 149 14.83 7.80 -9.41
N HIS A 150 15.82 7.09 -8.90
CA HIS A 150 17.20 7.52 -8.89
C HIS A 150 18.12 6.41 -9.36
N ASP A 151 19.14 6.76 -10.15
CA ASP A 151 20.04 5.75 -10.73
C ASP A 151 21.10 5.27 -9.73
N ALA A 152 21.48 6.13 -8.79
CA ALA A 152 22.47 5.80 -7.78
C ALA A 152 21.83 5.49 -6.42
N PRO A 153 22.26 4.43 -5.74
CA PRO A 153 21.82 4.16 -4.37
C PRO A 153 22.27 5.27 -3.42
N PRO A 154 21.55 5.52 -2.33
CA PRO A 154 22.02 6.45 -1.30
C PRO A 154 23.32 5.93 -0.66
N PRO A 155 24.16 6.82 -0.14
CA PRO A 155 25.43 6.44 0.50
C PRO A 155 25.24 5.57 1.75
N LEU A 156 24.08 5.62 2.36
CA LEU A 156 23.68 4.82 3.51
C LEU A 156 22.25 4.32 3.31
N ARG A 157 21.99 3.08 3.71
CA ARG A 157 20.65 2.48 3.74
C ARG A 157 20.32 2.01 5.15
N ILE A 158 19.11 2.28 5.60
CA ILE A 158 18.53 1.72 6.82
C ILE A 158 17.71 0.51 6.39
N LEU A 159 18.16 -0.68 6.78
CA LEU A 159 17.55 -1.94 6.34
C LEU A 159 16.42 -2.39 7.28
N ASP A 160 16.52 -2.02 8.56
CA ASP A 160 15.53 -2.40 9.56
C ASP A 160 15.58 -1.43 10.75
N THR A 161 14.44 -1.28 11.42
CA THR A 161 14.33 -0.51 12.66
C THR A 161 13.16 -1.01 13.49
N SER A 162 13.38 -1.16 14.78
CA SER A 162 12.33 -1.47 15.75
C SER A 162 11.58 -0.23 16.27
N THR A 163 11.90 0.95 15.72
CA THR A 163 11.37 2.24 16.18
C THR A 163 10.48 2.89 15.13
N VAL A 164 9.63 3.81 15.56
CA VAL A 164 8.83 4.61 14.64
C VAL A 164 9.66 5.80 14.17
N ILE A 165 9.97 5.83 12.88
CA ILE A 165 10.67 6.94 12.25
C ILE A 165 9.72 8.15 12.17
N GLY A 166 10.10 9.26 12.79
CA GLY A 166 9.35 10.51 12.77
C GLY A 166 9.75 11.43 11.62
N SER A 167 11.05 11.53 11.34
CA SER A 167 11.55 12.32 10.21
C SER A 167 12.91 11.81 9.71
N VAL A 168 13.22 12.15 8.46
CA VAL A 168 14.53 11.89 7.83
C VAL A 168 14.94 13.15 7.07
N SER A 169 16.16 13.61 7.31
CA SER A 169 16.77 14.72 6.59
C SER A 169 18.17 14.37 6.11
N THR A 170 18.56 14.91 4.97
CA THR A 170 19.91 14.75 4.44
C THR A 170 20.81 15.84 5.03
N ILE A 171 21.97 15.42 5.53
CA ILE A 171 23.04 16.30 6.01
C ILE A 171 24.30 16.09 5.15
N PRO A 172 25.31 16.98 5.19
CA PRO A 172 26.48 16.89 4.31
C PRO A 172 27.25 15.56 4.37
N GLN A 173 27.18 14.84 5.49
CA GLN A 173 27.92 13.59 5.71
C GLN A 173 27.01 12.35 5.88
N GLY A 174 25.73 12.45 5.55
CA GLY A 174 24.80 11.33 5.71
C GLY A 174 23.35 11.74 5.90
N PHE A 175 22.69 11.13 6.89
CA PHE A 175 21.29 11.38 7.21
C PHE A 175 21.12 11.60 8.71
N GLU A 176 20.25 12.52 9.05
CA GLU A 176 19.70 12.65 10.39
C GLU A 176 18.32 11.97 10.43
N VAL A 177 18.12 11.08 11.40
CA VAL A 177 16.87 10.35 11.55
C VAL A 177 16.34 10.59 12.95
N ALA A 178 15.18 11.23 13.05
CA ALA A 178 14.45 11.33 14.31
C ALA A 178 13.51 10.13 14.45
N TYR A 179 13.50 9.51 15.63
CA TYR A 179 12.68 8.35 15.91
C TYR A 179 12.13 8.36 17.34
N ASN A 180 11.03 7.66 17.53
CA ASN A 180 10.45 7.39 18.85
C ASN A 180 10.71 5.94 19.22
N SER A 181 11.48 5.72 20.29
CA SER A 181 11.66 4.39 20.87
C SER A 181 10.53 4.12 21.85
N PRO A 182 9.79 3.02 21.75
CA PRO A 182 8.94 2.60 22.83
C PRO A 182 9.84 2.29 24.04
N SER A 183 9.57 2.96 25.15
CA SER A 183 10.21 2.69 26.46
C SER A 183 9.68 1.40 27.08
#